data_6d0a64332f55e51bf16f0e2cc93dd3d9
#
_entry.id   6d0a64332f55e51bf16f0e2cc93dd3d9
#
_cell.length_a   1.000
_cell.length_b   1.000
_cell.length_c   1.000
_cell.angle_alpha   90.00
_cell.angle_beta   90.00
_cell.angle_gamma   90.00
#
_symmetry.space_group_name_H-M   'P 1'
#
loop_
_entity.id
_entity.type
_entity.pdbx_description
1 polymer ?
#
loop_
_entity_poly.entity_id
_entity_poly.type
_entity_poly.pdbx_seq_one_letter_code
_entity_poly.pdbx_strand_id
1 'polypeptide(L)'
;MIALLMAGALACAPACPLFPDTVSAPILHDGARGQLEVRIPRVEDPGVRVDGRLDEPAWRSAAVLAGFTQSTPAEGIPARERTEALVFYTPRELFIGIRAHASDPSRIRSTLAERDQITADDHVRILLDTFHDRRRAFALFVNPLGIQQDGTFSDGEFDGYTFSPDFIFDSRGRLTGEGYEVEVRVPLRWLKFPA
;
A
#
# COMPACT_ATOMS: atom_id res chain seq x y z
N MET A 1 40.19 -29.26 65.77
CA MET A 1 39.77 -29.82 64.53
C MET A 1 38.78 -28.79 63.90
N ILE A 2 39.30 -27.98 63.03
CA ILE A 2 38.61 -26.77 62.49
C ILE A 2 38.01 -27.09 61.14
N ALA A 3 36.71 -26.94 60.99
CA ALA A 3 36.01 -27.07 59.70
C ALA A 3 35.88 -25.67 59.07
N LEU A 4 36.44 -25.50 57.86
CA LEU A 4 36.41 -24.29 57.12
C LEU A 4 35.24 -24.38 56.08
N LEU A 5 34.17 -23.53 56.24
CA LEU A 5 33.11 -23.40 55.30
C LEU A 5 33.52 -22.34 54.25
N MET A 6 33.64 -22.75 53.00
CA MET A 6 33.76 -21.84 51.88
C MET A 6 32.34 -21.53 51.31
N ALA A 7 31.88 -20.28 51.43
CA ALA A 7 30.68 -19.78 50.79
C ALA A 7 31.06 -19.26 49.43
N GLY A 8 30.62 -19.97 48.38
CA GLY A 8 30.71 -19.50 46.97
C GLY A 8 29.59 -18.49 46.67
N ALA A 9 29.96 -17.26 46.40
CA ALA A 9 29.04 -16.25 45.92
C ALA A 9 28.74 -16.50 44.42
N LEU A 10 27.51 -16.86 44.13
CA LEU A 10 27.00 -16.95 42.76
C LEU A 10 26.73 -15.52 42.25
N ALA A 11 27.59 -15.01 41.39
CA ALA A 11 27.37 -13.74 40.74
C ALA A 11 26.22 -13.88 39.71
N CYS A 12 25.09 -13.25 40.01
CA CYS A 12 23.98 -13.09 39.10
C CYS A 12 24.39 -12.07 38.05
N ALA A 13 24.56 -12.51 36.79
CA ALA A 13 24.77 -11.60 35.68
C ALA A 13 23.47 -10.76 35.45
N PRO A 14 23.59 -9.45 35.22
CA PRO A 14 22.40 -8.64 34.95
C PRO A 14 21.79 -9.08 33.60
N ALA A 15 20.53 -9.47 33.64
CA ALA A 15 19.74 -9.70 32.45
C ALA A 15 19.74 -8.43 31.58
N CYS A 16 20.26 -8.57 30.37
CA CYS A 16 20.16 -7.52 29.36
C CYS A 16 18.67 -7.16 29.15
N PRO A 17 18.27 -5.91 29.27
CA PRO A 17 16.89 -5.55 28.98
C PRO A 17 16.64 -5.82 27.51
N LEU A 18 15.75 -6.76 27.22
CA LEU A 18 15.11 -6.90 25.91
C LEU A 18 14.41 -5.56 25.66
N PHE A 19 14.97 -4.77 24.74
CA PHE A 19 14.27 -3.60 24.24
C PHE A 19 12.98 -4.13 23.60
N PRO A 20 11.80 -3.68 24.04
CA PRO A 20 10.59 -4.02 23.32
C PRO A 20 10.75 -3.41 21.91
N ASP A 21 10.56 -4.23 20.88
CA ASP A 21 10.35 -3.74 19.53
C ASP A 21 9.15 -2.78 19.58
N THR A 22 9.44 -1.51 19.74
CA THR A 22 8.44 -0.44 19.62
C THR A 22 8.09 -0.37 18.15
N VAL A 23 7.14 -1.21 17.76
CA VAL A 23 6.42 -1.02 16.50
C VAL A 23 5.79 0.36 16.61
N SER A 24 6.42 1.35 15.99
CA SER A 24 5.88 2.70 15.92
C SER A 24 4.49 2.60 15.28
N ALA A 25 3.51 3.24 15.90
CA ALA A 25 2.18 3.29 15.33
C ALA A 25 2.26 3.83 13.88
N PRO A 26 1.48 3.28 12.95
CA PRO A 26 1.50 3.72 11.57
C PRO A 26 1.24 5.23 11.48
N ILE A 27 2.05 5.92 10.69
CA ILE A 27 1.91 7.37 10.50
C ILE A 27 0.73 7.57 9.54
N LEU A 28 -0.36 8.14 10.07
CA LEU A 28 -1.55 8.47 9.29
C LEU A 28 -1.36 9.83 8.61
N HIS A 29 -1.55 9.87 7.31
CA HIS A 29 -1.58 11.07 6.48
C HIS A 29 -3.02 11.31 6.01
N ASP A 30 -3.63 12.39 6.47
CA ASP A 30 -5.02 12.75 6.18
C ASP A 30 -5.07 13.82 5.07
N GLY A 31 -5.45 13.40 3.87
CA GLY A 31 -5.55 14.28 2.70
C GLY A 31 -6.62 15.37 2.85
N ALA A 32 -7.72 15.09 3.56
CA ALA A 32 -8.76 16.08 3.83
C ALA A 32 -8.27 17.21 4.78
N ARG A 33 -7.19 16.97 5.52
CA ARG A 33 -6.50 17.95 6.36
C ARG A 33 -5.30 18.59 5.67
N GLY A 34 -5.10 18.34 4.38
CA GLY A 34 -3.99 18.90 3.62
C GLY A 34 -2.63 18.22 3.87
N GLN A 35 -2.60 17.05 4.47
CA GLN A 35 -1.38 16.26 4.68
C GLN A 35 -1.06 15.47 3.41
N LEU A 36 -0.58 16.17 2.37
CA LEU A 36 -0.34 15.61 1.03
C LEU A 36 1.09 15.09 0.84
N GLU A 37 1.99 15.39 1.77
CA GLU A 37 3.36 14.90 1.74
C GLU A 37 3.53 13.72 2.70
N VAL A 38 4.02 12.60 2.18
CA VAL A 38 4.22 11.39 2.95
C VAL A 38 5.64 10.87 2.78
N ARG A 39 6.29 10.53 3.87
CA ARG A 39 7.53 9.78 3.85
C ARG A 39 7.24 8.30 3.94
N ILE A 40 7.38 7.61 2.81
CA ILE A 40 7.12 6.17 2.72
C ILE A 40 8.23 5.42 3.48
N PRO A 41 7.92 4.55 4.45
CA PRO A 41 8.91 3.78 5.19
C PRO A 41 9.55 2.69 4.34
N ARG A 42 10.83 2.44 4.61
CA ARG A 42 11.57 1.31 4.05
C ARG A 42 11.49 0.11 4.98
N VAL A 43 11.14 -1.05 4.42
CA VAL A 43 11.11 -2.34 5.12
C VAL A 43 12.09 -3.28 4.41
N GLU A 44 13.03 -3.88 5.15
CA GLU A 44 14.10 -4.68 4.51
C GLU A 44 13.60 -6.04 4.03
N ASP A 45 12.88 -6.76 4.87
CA ASP A 45 12.30 -8.08 4.56
C ASP A 45 10.83 -8.09 4.99
N PRO A 46 9.92 -7.72 4.08
CA PRO A 46 8.51 -7.58 4.44
C PRO A 46 7.79 -8.91 4.65
N GLY A 47 8.31 -10.01 4.09
CA GLY A 47 7.64 -11.31 4.12
C GLY A 47 6.22 -11.30 3.49
N VAL A 48 5.90 -10.28 2.70
CA VAL A 48 4.56 -10.13 2.11
C VAL A 48 4.37 -11.09 0.94
N ARG A 49 3.22 -11.76 0.98
CA ARG A 49 2.72 -12.59 -0.10
C ARG A 49 1.51 -11.91 -0.70
N VAL A 50 1.60 -11.52 -1.96
CA VAL A 50 0.49 -10.87 -2.66
C VAL A 50 -0.66 -11.87 -2.83
N ASP A 51 -1.58 -11.91 -1.85
CA ASP A 51 -2.72 -12.83 -1.81
C ASP A 51 -4.07 -12.12 -1.61
N GLY A 52 -4.06 -10.80 -1.50
CA GLY A 52 -5.24 -9.95 -1.32
C GLY A 52 -5.60 -9.72 0.15
N ARG A 53 -4.69 -10.01 1.09
CA ARG A 53 -4.87 -9.79 2.52
C ARG A 53 -3.81 -8.83 3.02
N LEU A 54 -4.22 -7.87 3.84
CA LEU A 54 -3.32 -6.90 4.45
C LEU A 54 -3.05 -7.29 5.91
N ASP A 55 -2.70 -8.56 6.15
CA ASP A 55 -2.57 -9.11 7.51
C ASP A 55 -1.11 -9.39 7.91
N GLU A 56 -0.14 -9.35 6.99
CA GLU A 56 1.26 -9.51 7.33
C GLU A 56 1.80 -8.37 8.21
N PRO A 57 2.76 -8.68 9.08
CA PRO A 57 3.33 -7.69 10.00
C PRO A 57 3.87 -6.41 9.32
N ALA A 58 4.39 -6.53 8.08
CA ALA A 58 4.94 -5.42 7.33
C ALA A 58 3.92 -4.28 7.11
N TRP A 59 2.66 -4.60 6.93
CA TRP A 59 1.60 -3.60 6.74
C TRP A 59 1.38 -2.71 7.97
N ARG A 60 1.75 -3.17 9.16
CA ARG A 60 1.70 -2.36 10.39
C ARG A 60 2.73 -1.23 10.40
N SER A 61 3.79 -1.37 9.62
CA SER A 61 4.85 -0.36 9.48
C SER A 61 4.62 0.56 8.28
N ALA A 62 3.58 0.33 7.48
CA ALA A 62 3.27 1.13 6.31
C ALA A 62 2.88 2.57 6.69
N ALA A 63 3.16 3.52 5.81
CA ALA A 63 2.50 4.82 5.86
C ALA A 63 1.03 4.64 5.44
N VAL A 64 0.11 5.23 6.18
CA VAL A 64 -1.33 5.14 5.90
C VAL A 64 -1.81 6.47 5.35
N LEU A 65 -2.31 6.45 4.12
CA LEU A 65 -2.93 7.58 3.46
C LEU A 65 -4.45 7.41 3.58
N ALA A 66 -5.12 8.43 4.09
CA ALA A 66 -6.57 8.46 4.25
C ALA A 66 -7.13 9.86 3.95
N GLY A 67 -8.42 10.06 4.19
CA GLY A 67 -9.04 11.35 3.96
C GLY A 67 -9.10 11.71 2.47
N PHE A 68 -9.36 10.72 1.62
CA PHE A 68 -9.55 10.95 0.19
C PHE A 68 -10.76 11.84 -0.08
N THR A 69 -10.64 12.67 -1.11
CA THR A 69 -11.69 13.58 -1.57
C THR A 69 -12.24 13.13 -2.91
N GLN A 70 -13.45 13.56 -3.22
CA GLN A 70 -14.06 13.31 -4.52
C GLN A 70 -13.45 14.25 -5.57
N SER A 71 -13.34 13.73 -6.80
CA SER A 71 -13.06 14.54 -8.00
C SER A 71 -14.33 14.84 -8.80
N THR A 72 -15.37 14.02 -8.63
CA THR A 72 -16.64 14.12 -9.35
C THR A 72 -17.78 13.71 -8.41
N PRO A 73 -18.95 14.35 -8.40
CA PRO A 73 -19.35 15.51 -9.23
C PRO A 73 -18.82 16.85 -8.72
N ALA A 74 -18.25 16.91 -7.52
CA ALA A 74 -17.67 18.11 -6.92
C ALA A 74 -16.28 17.80 -6.37
N GLU A 75 -15.29 18.56 -6.81
CA GLU A 75 -13.91 18.40 -6.41
C GLU A 75 -13.69 18.85 -4.96
N GLY A 76 -12.81 18.13 -4.25
CA GLY A 76 -12.32 18.51 -2.93
C GLY A 76 -13.26 18.24 -1.75
N ILE A 77 -14.48 17.73 -1.98
CA ILE A 77 -15.35 17.32 -0.86
C ILE A 77 -14.92 15.93 -0.36
N PRO A 78 -15.13 15.61 0.94
CA PRO A 78 -14.78 14.29 1.47
C PRO A 78 -15.45 13.16 0.68
N ALA A 79 -14.69 12.09 0.44
CA ALA A 79 -15.24 10.88 -0.16
C ALA A 79 -16.36 10.31 0.71
N ARG A 80 -17.41 9.75 0.08
CA ARG A 80 -18.54 9.16 0.80
C ARG A 80 -18.13 7.88 1.54
N GLU A 81 -17.28 7.10 0.90
CA GLU A 81 -16.80 5.83 1.43
C GLU A 81 -15.36 5.99 1.89
N ARG A 82 -15.04 5.37 3.01
CA ARG A 82 -13.69 5.42 3.56
C ARG A 82 -12.76 4.56 2.72
N THR A 83 -11.62 5.12 2.37
CA THR A 83 -10.53 4.38 1.73
C THR A 83 -9.23 4.67 2.48
N GLU A 84 -8.42 3.64 2.64
CA GLU A 84 -7.06 3.73 3.17
C GLU A 84 -6.09 3.12 2.16
N ALA A 85 -4.99 3.80 1.91
CA ALA A 85 -3.86 3.24 1.18
C ALA A 85 -2.68 3.10 2.14
N LEU A 86 -2.13 1.89 2.20
CA LEU A 86 -0.97 1.52 3.00
C LEU A 86 0.22 1.41 2.07
N VAL A 87 1.31 2.13 2.33
CA VAL A 87 2.44 2.16 1.41
C VAL A 87 3.75 1.98 2.16
N PHE A 88 4.59 1.08 1.67
CA PHE A 88 5.99 0.94 2.07
C PHE A 88 6.83 0.45 0.88
N TYR A 89 8.14 0.49 1.01
CA TYR A 89 9.03 -0.01 -0.04
C TYR A 89 10.19 -0.82 0.52
N THR A 90 10.76 -1.65 -0.34
CA THR A 90 12.03 -2.33 -0.15
C THR A 90 13.06 -1.74 -1.12
N PRO A 91 14.34 -2.14 -1.07
CA PRO A 91 15.31 -1.71 -2.09
C PRO A 91 14.95 -2.07 -3.53
N ARG A 92 13.97 -2.97 -3.74
CA ARG A 92 13.63 -3.52 -5.06
C ARG A 92 12.17 -3.35 -5.46
N GLU A 93 11.27 -3.11 -4.51
CA GLU A 93 9.83 -3.21 -4.73
C GLU A 93 9.08 -2.13 -3.95
N LEU A 94 8.01 -1.62 -4.53
CA LEU A 94 7.02 -0.79 -3.88
C LEU A 94 5.80 -1.65 -3.58
N PHE A 95 5.31 -1.60 -2.34
CA PHE A 95 4.12 -2.30 -1.89
C PHE A 95 3.01 -1.30 -1.58
N ILE A 96 1.84 -1.55 -2.12
CA ILE A 96 0.65 -0.71 -1.94
C ILE A 96 -0.51 -1.62 -1.56
N GLY A 97 -1.05 -1.42 -0.36
CA GLY A 97 -2.27 -2.09 0.11
C GLY A 97 -3.42 -1.09 0.13
N ILE A 98 -4.57 -1.51 -0.33
CA ILE A 98 -5.78 -0.67 -0.32
C ILE A 98 -6.86 -1.36 0.51
N ARG A 99 -7.49 -0.63 1.43
CA ARG A 99 -8.75 -0.97 2.09
C ARG A 99 -9.80 0.01 1.63
N ALA A 100 -10.74 -0.45 0.85
CA ALA A 100 -11.88 0.34 0.39
C ALA A 100 -13.14 -0.16 1.10
N HIS A 101 -13.72 0.70 1.93
CA HIS A 101 -14.99 0.41 2.59
C HIS A 101 -16.15 0.76 1.68
N ALA A 102 -17.24 0.04 1.82
CA ALA A 102 -18.49 0.30 1.12
C ALA A 102 -19.65 0.17 2.11
N SER A 103 -20.53 1.16 2.17
CA SER A 103 -21.76 1.12 2.98
C SER A 103 -22.71 0.00 2.53
N ASP A 104 -22.62 -0.39 1.26
CA ASP A 104 -23.33 -1.53 0.70
C ASP A 104 -22.37 -2.37 -0.18
N PRO A 105 -21.67 -3.36 0.40
CA PRO A 105 -20.73 -4.20 -0.32
C PRO A 105 -21.35 -5.01 -1.48
N SER A 106 -22.67 -5.23 -1.46
CA SER A 106 -23.36 -5.96 -2.55
C SER A 106 -23.38 -5.18 -3.87
N ARG A 107 -23.12 -3.89 -3.83
CA ARG A 107 -23.08 -3.01 -5.01
C ARG A 107 -21.70 -2.90 -5.64
N ILE A 108 -20.68 -3.47 -5.03
CA ILE A 108 -19.33 -3.48 -5.59
C ILE A 108 -19.35 -4.27 -6.91
N ARG A 109 -18.94 -3.59 -7.97
CA ARG A 109 -18.78 -4.20 -9.29
C ARG A 109 -17.39 -4.80 -9.41
N SER A 110 -17.33 -6.08 -9.61
CA SER A 110 -16.07 -6.79 -9.78
C SER A 110 -16.27 -8.01 -10.68
N THR A 111 -15.59 -8.01 -11.80
CA THR A 111 -15.69 -9.08 -12.80
C THR A 111 -14.38 -9.84 -12.85
N LEU A 112 -14.45 -11.16 -12.91
CA LEU A 112 -13.31 -11.99 -13.25
C LEU A 112 -13.10 -11.90 -14.77
N ALA A 113 -12.40 -10.86 -15.20
CA ALA A 113 -12.14 -10.55 -16.60
C ALA A 113 -10.70 -10.90 -16.98
N GLU A 114 -10.38 -10.83 -18.26
CA GLU A 114 -9.00 -10.79 -18.71
C GLU A 114 -8.36 -9.45 -18.34
N ARG A 115 -7.01 -9.41 -18.33
CA ARG A 115 -6.25 -8.16 -18.17
C ARG A 115 -6.78 -7.10 -19.16
N ASP A 116 -6.79 -5.84 -18.75
CA ASP A 116 -7.22 -4.68 -19.53
C ASP A 116 -8.73 -4.62 -19.86
N GLN A 117 -9.55 -5.44 -19.18
CA GLN A 117 -11.00 -5.50 -19.38
C GLN A 117 -11.79 -5.11 -18.12
N ILE A 118 -11.29 -4.16 -17.31
CA ILE A 118 -11.89 -3.79 -16.00
C ILE A 118 -12.53 -2.41 -15.97
N THR A 119 -12.68 -1.73 -17.11
CA THR A 119 -13.17 -0.34 -17.17
C THR A 119 -14.59 -0.14 -16.63
N ALA A 120 -15.41 -1.20 -16.63
CA ALA A 120 -16.79 -1.16 -16.10
C ALA A 120 -16.87 -1.51 -14.61
N ASP A 121 -15.79 -2.01 -14.03
CA ASP A 121 -15.71 -2.42 -12.64
C ASP A 121 -15.35 -1.24 -11.72
N ASP A 122 -15.66 -1.39 -10.42
CA ASP A 122 -14.99 -0.58 -9.41
C ASP A 122 -13.50 -0.91 -9.45
N HIS A 123 -12.66 0.08 -9.33
CA HIS A 123 -11.21 -0.13 -9.34
C HIS A 123 -10.47 0.94 -8.57
N VAL A 124 -9.30 0.61 -8.08
CA VAL A 124 -8.32 1.58 -7.60
C VAL A 124 -7.41 1.98 -8.74
N ARG A 125 -7.03 3.24 -8.76
CA ARG A 125 -6.09 3.81 -9.72
C ARG A 125 -4.88 4.34 -8.96
N ILE A 126 -3.70 3.89 -9.36
CA ILE A 126 -2.43 4.30 -8.79
C ILE A 126 -1.64 4.99 -9.89
N LEU A 127 -1.31 6.26 -9.68
CA LEU A 127 -0.48 7.05 -10.59
C LEU A 127 0.91 7.22 -9.97
N LEU A 128 1.94 6.77 -10.66
CA LEU A 128 3.33 6.87 -10.22
C LEU A 128 4.08 7.82 -11.15
N ASP A 129 4.20 9.09 -10.74
CA ASP A 129 5.03 10.09 -11.42
C ASP A 129 6.47 9.96 -10.95
N THR A 130 7.26 9.19 -11.67
CA THR A 130 8.68 8.94 -11.35
C THR A 130 9.60 10.06 -11.83
N PHE A 131 9.12 10.94 -12.69
CA PHE A 131 9.87 12.10 -13.20
C PHE A 131 9.61 13.36 -12.39
N HIS A 132 8.61 13.33 -11.51
CA HIS A 132 8.19 14.48 -10.70
C HIS A 132 7.85 15.71 -11.55
N ASP A 133 7.31 15.49 -12.76
CA ASP A 133 6.95 16.55 -13.69
C ASP A 133 5.46 16.95 -13.61
N ARG A 134 4.66 16.17 -12.87
CA ARG A 134 3.20 16.33 -12.70
C ARG A 134 2.42 16.31 -14.02
N ARG A 135 3.01 15.76 -15.05
CA ARG A 135 2.44 15.71 -16.41
C ARG A 135 2.33 14.30 -16.95
N ARG A 136 3.19 13.40 -16.47
CA ARG A 136 3.25 12.02 -16.94
C ARG A 136 3.36 11.08 -15.75
N ALA A 137 2.69 9.95 -15.83
CA ALA A 137 2.75 8.92 -14.79
C ALA A 137 2.59 7.52 -15.39
N PHE A 138 3.14 6.53 -14.72
CA PHE A 138 2.69 5.15 -14.87
C PHE A 138 1.31 5.03 -14.22
N ALA A 139 0.35 4.45 -14.93
CA ALA A 139 -1.01 4.30 -14.45
C ALA A 139 -1.32 2.82 -14.26
N LEU A 140 -1.59 2.41 -13.03
CA LEU A 140 -1.94 1.05 -12.66
C LEU A 140 -3.37 1.04 -12.13
N PHE A 141 -4.20 0.16 -12.66
CA PHE A 141 -5.59 -0.01 -12.27
C PHE A 141 -5.78 -1.44 -11.78
N VAL A 142 -6.48 -1.61 -10.68
CA VAL A 142 -6.75 -2.93 -10.13
C VAL A 142 -8.19 -2.98 -9.63
N ASN A 143 -8.97 -3.98 -10.09
CA ASN A 143 -10.32 -4.17 -9.62
C ASN A 143 -10.36 -4.90 -8.25
N PRO A 144 -11.53 -5.02 -7.58
CA PRO A 144 -11.64 -5.69 -6.28
C PRO A 144 -11.21 -7.16 -6.26
N LEU A 145 -11.08 -7.82 -7.40
CA LEU A 145 -10.57 -9.19 -7.53
C LEU A 145 -9.07 -9.26 -7.88
N GLY A 146 -8.41 -8.11 -8.02
CA GLY A 146 -6.99 -8.04 -8.35
C GLY A 146 -6.69 -8.15 -9.85
N ILE A 147 -7.70 -8.04 -10.72
CA ILE A 147 -7.49 -7.98 -12.17
C ILE A 147 -6.89 -6.63 -12.53
N GLN A 148 -5.89 -6.66 -13.40
CA GLN A 148 -5.06 -5.53 -13.77
C GLN A 148 -5.52 -4.88 -15.06
N GLN A 149 -5.33 -3.57 -15.12
CA GLN A 149 -5.23 -2.79 -16.34
C GLN A 149 -4.15 -1.74 -16.13
N ASP A 150 -3.36 -1.44 -17.11
CA ASP A 150 -2.26 -0.50 -16.96
C ASP A 150 -1.95 0.27 -18.23
N GLY A 151 -1.16 1.31 -18.06
CA GLY A 151 -0.80 2.21 -19.14
C GLY A 151 -0.01 3.41 -18.64
N THR A 152 0.03 4.44 -19.44
CA THR A 152 0.61 5.73 -19.09
C THR A 152 -0.45 6.81 -19.03
N PHE A 153 -0.27 7.74 -18.11
CA PHE A 153 -1.01 9.00 -18.06
C PHE A 153 -0.16 10.12 -18.66
N SER A 154 -0.76 10.99 -19.46
CA SER A 154 -0.16 12.23 -19.98
C SER A 154 -1.18 13.35 -20.03
N ASP A 155 -0.82 14.51 -19.48
CA ASP A 155 -1.69 15.70 -19.42
C ASP A 155 -2.08 16.29 -20.80
N GLY A 156 -1.47 15.82 -21.88
CA GLY A 156 -1.74 16.28 -23.26
C GLY A 156 -2.62 15.36 -24.10
N GLU A 157 -3.08 14.24 -23.58
CA GLU A 157 -3.92 13.28 -24.32
C GLU A 157 -5.40 13.48 -24.02
N PHE A 158 -6.28 13.09 -24.96
CA PHE A 158 -7.73 13.35 -24.88
C PHE A 158 -8.37 12.81 -23.61
N ASP A 159 -8.08 11.55 -23.24
CA ASP A 159 -8.55 10.93 -21.99
C ASP A 159 -7.45 10.87 -20.92
N GLY A 160 -6.26 11.42 -21.22
CA GLY A 160 -5.11 11.37 -20.35
C GLY A 160 -4.43 10.00 -20.26
N TYR A 161 -5.00 8.94 -20.84
CA TYR A 161 -4.48 7.57 -20.70
C TYR A 161 -4.20 6.90 -22.04
N THR A 162 -3.06 6.22 -22.10
CA THR A 162 -2.68 5.29 -23.18
C THR A 162 -2.46 3.92 -22.58
N PHE A 163 -3.30 2.95 -22.93
CA PHE A 163 -3.26 1.56 -22.41
C PHE A 163 -2.42 0.60 -23.26
N SER A 164 -1.61 1.14 -24.19
CA SER A 164 -0.76 0.31 -25.07
C SER A 164 0.46 -0.31 -24.39
N PRO A 165 1.14 0.35 -23.42
CA PRO A 165 2.25 -0.27 -22.72
C PRO A 165 1.80 -1.21 -21.60
N ASP A 166 2.37 -2.41 -21.54
CA ASP A 166 2.21 -3.36 -20.43
C ASP A 166 3.31 -3.19 -19.38
N PHE A 167 2.92 -3.08 -18.12
CA PHE A 167 3.85 -3.05 -17.00
C PHE A 167 3.75 -4.34 -16.19
N ILE A 168 4.90 -4.82 -15.73
CA ILE A 168 4.95 -6.04 -14.91
C ILE A 168 4.84 -5.64 -13.45
N PHE A 169 3.72 -5.99 -12.84
CA PHE A 169 3.48 -5.87 -11.41
C PHE A 169 2.57 -7.02 -10.95
N ASP A 170 2.56 -7.30 -9.66
CA ASP A 170 1.67 -8.29 -9.08
C ASP A 170 0.52 -7.61 -8.37
N SER A 171 -0.66 -8.19 -8.46
CA SER A 171 -1.83 -7.75 -7.71
C SER A 171 -2.72 -8.92 -7.33
N ARG A 172 -3.40 -8.78 -6.20
CA ARG A 172 -4.51 -9.63 -5.77
C ARG A 172 -5.51 -8.77 -5.03
N GLY A 173 -6.77 -9.15 -5.15
CA GLY A 173 -7.84 -8.49 -4.46
C GLY A 173 -8.80 -9.48 -3.83
N ARG A 174 -9.54 -9.01 -2.84
CA ARG A 174 -10.49 -9.79 -2.08
C ARG A 174 -11.68 -8.95 -1.66
N LEU A 175 -12.88 -9.41 -1.96
CA LEU A 175 -14.10 -8.87 -1.37
C LEU A 175 -14.17 -9.23 0.11
N THR A 176 -14.62 -8.31 0.92
CA THR A 176 -14.81 -8.45 2.37
C THR A 176 -16.25 -8.14 2.75
N GLY A 177 -16.62 -8.38 4.00
CA GLY A 177 -17.95 -7.98 4.51
C GLY A 177 -18.15 -6.48 4.63
N GLU A 178 -17.06 -5.68 4.53
CA GLU A 178 -17.08 -4.23 4.67
C GLU A 178 -16.66 -3.47 3.39
N GLY A 179 -16.34 -4.21 2.31
CA GLY A 179 -15.85 -3.62 1.08
C GLY A 179 -14.88 -4.54 0.35
N TYR A 180 -13.67 -4.09 0.10
CA TYR A 180 -12.62 -4.93 -0.51
C TYR A 180 -11.21 -4.50 -0.08
N GLU A 181 -10.28 -5.43 -0.18
CA GLU A 181 -8.84 -5.21 -0.03
C GLU A 181 -8.14 -5.55 -1.33
N VAL A 182 -7.10 -4.79 -1.65
CA VAL A 182 -6.23 -5.03 -2.80
C VAL A 182 -4.79 -4.89 -2.36
N GLU A 183 -3.94 -5.82 -2.78
CA GLU A 183 -2.49 -5.74 -2.68
C GLU A 183 -1.87 -5.55 -4.04
N VAL A 184 -0.89 -4.67 -4.11
CA VAL A 184 -0.10 -4.40 -5.32
C VAL A 184 1.38 -4.40 -4.94
N ARG A 185 2.19 -5.12 -5.73
CA ARG A 185 3.64 -5.12 -5.65
C ARG A 185 4.23 -4.70 -6.99
N VAL A 186 4.96 -3.58 -6.98
CA VAL A 186 5.57 -3.00 -8.18
C VAL A 186 7.09 -3.14 -8.09
N PRO A 187 7.73 -3.95 -8.94
CA PRO A 187 9.19 -4.02 -9.00
C PRO A 187 9.78 -2.71 -9.51
N LEU A 188 10.62 -2.04 -8.71
CA LEU A 188 11.19 -0.73 -9.02
C LEU A 188 12.05 -0.72 -10.30
N ARG A 189 12.60 -1.86 -10.70
CA ARG A 189 13.38 -2.00 -11.93
C ARG A 189 12.61 -1.70 -13.21
N TRP A 190 11.27 -1.76 -13.19
CA TRP A 190 10.42 -1.44 -14.33
C TRP A 190 10.03 0.03 -14.40
N LEU A 191 10.18 0.75 -13.29
CA LEU A 191 9.94 2.18 -13.25
C LEU A 191 11.19 2.91 -13.76
N LYS A 192 10.99 3.82 -14.70
CA LYS A 192 12.07 4.69 -15.18
C LYS A 192 12.14 5.92 -14.30
N PHE A 193 13.32 6.24 -13.81
CA PHE A 193 13.61 7.44 -13.05
C PHE A 193 14.59 8.33 -13.83
N PRO A 194 14.58 9.65 -13.66
CA PRO A 194 15.63 10.52 -14.18
C PRO A 194 16.97 10.13 -13.55
N ALA A 195 18.04 10.20 -14.34
CA ALA A 195 19.41 9.91 -13.89
C ALA A 195 19.93 11.01 -12.97
#